data_6fd90f1f91fec620ed30265ae6671576
#
_entry.id   6fd90f1f91fec620ed30265ae6671576
#
_cell.length_a   1.000
_cell.length_b   1.000
_cell.length_c   1.000
_cell.angle_alpha   90.00
_cell.angle_beta   90.00
_cell.angle_gamma   90.00
#
_symmetry.space_group_name_H-M   'P 1'
#
loop_
_entity.id
_entity.type
_entity.pdbx_description
1 polymer ?
#
loop_
_entity_poly.entity_id
_entity_poly.type
_entity_poly.pdbx_seq_one_letter_code
_entity_poly.pdbx_strand_id
1 'polypeptide(L)'
;MLTKEKNDLICQTGPGTPMGDVFRCYWIPALLAEELPEPDCAPVRVELLSEKMIAFRDTEGRLGLMDELCAHRRASLWFGRNEENGLRCPYHGWKFDVTGQCVDVPSEEPAFCKNIKLKAYSLVEKGGILWAYMGDPEKKPALPEWEFANVKPEQRFISKRYQQCNWLQSLEGGIDSSHVSFLHSTSLETDPLFKGAGGNKYNLGDMKPVFEVADTDGGLLIGARRLAEDDQYY
;
A
#
# COMPACT_ATOMS: atom_id res chain seq x y z
N MET A 1 8.70 5.09 -26.60
CA MET A 1 9.29 4.74 -25.30
C MET A 1 9.72 6.02 -24.59
N LEU A 2 9.58 6.07 -23.27
CA LEU A 2 10.07 7.18 -22.46
C LEU A 2 11.60 7.21 -22.46
N THR A 3 12.20 8.41 -22.36
CA THR A 3 13.64 8.52 -22.06
C THR A 3 13.87 8.05 -20.61
N LYS A 4 15.14 7.72 -20.30
CA LYS A 4 15.51 7.31 -18.93
C LYS A 4 15.10 8.35 -17.90
N GLU A 5 15.35 9.64 -18.18
CA GLU A 5 15.05 10.76 -17.29
C GLU A 5 13.53 10.88 -17.02
N LYS A 6 12.70 10.73 -18.06
CA LYS A 6 11.24 10.76 -17.92
C LYS A 6 10.72 9.53 -17.15
N ASN A 7 11.34 8.37 -17.41
CA ASN A 7 10.99 7.15 -16.67
C ASN A 7 11.36 7.29 -15.18
N ASP A 8 12.56 7.76 -14.87
CA ASP A 8 12.99 7.99 -13.49
C ASP A 8 12.06 8.98 -12.77
N LEU A 9 11.66 10.07 -13.45
CA LEU A 9 10.77 11.09 -12.92
C LEU A 9 9.44 10.51 -12.41
N ILE A 10 8.85 9.59 -13.14
CA ILE A 10 7.51 9.04 -12.83
C ILE A 10 7.55 7.71 -12.06
N CYS A 11 8.66 6.95 -12.13
CA CYS A 11 8.74 5.64 -11.47
C CYS A 11 9.34 5.68 -10.08
N GLN A 12 10.26 6.62 -9.80
CA GLN A 12 10.93 6.69 -8.51
C GLN A 12 10.02 7.31 -7.46
N THR A 13 9.82 6.59 -6.35
CA THR A 13 8.89 6.99 -5.27
C THR A 13 9.59 7.20 -3.92
N GLY A 14 10.92 7.11 -3.90
CA GLY A 14 11.69 7.34 -2.67
C GLY A 14 11.59 8.78 -2.13
N PRO A 15 12.10 9.02 -0.91
CA PRO A 15 12.14 10.37 -0.34
C PRO A 15 12.86 11.36 -1.24
N GLY A 16 12.27 12.55 -1.46
CA GLY A 16 12.83 13.61 -2.28
C GLY A 16 12.74 13.37 -3.79
N THR A 17 11.99 12.37 -4.24
CA THR A 17 11.67 12.20 -5.66
C THR A 17 10.32 12.85 -5.96
N PRO A 18 10.11 13.45 -7.16
CA PRO A 18 8.87 14.15 -7.47
C PRO A 18 7.62 13.27 -7.30
N MET A 19 7.64 12.03 -7.81
CA MET A 19 6.50 11.13 -7.66
C MET A 19 6.37 10.63 -6.21
N GLY A 20 7.48 10.44 -5.49
CA GLY A 20 7.47 10.13 -4.07
C GLY A 20 6.79 11.22 -3.24
N ASP A 21 7.02 12.48 -3.55
CA ASP A 21 6.37 13.62 -2.89
C ASP A 21 4.86 13.66 -3.20
N VAL A 22 4.47 13.34 -4.44
CA VAL A 22 3.04 13.22 -4.80
C VAL A 22 2.36 12.10 -4.00
N PHE A 23 2.94 10.88 -3.96
CA PHE A 23 2.35 9.78 -3.22
C PHE A 23 2.21 10.08 -1.73
N ARG A 24 3.15 10.82 -1.14
CA ARG A 24 3.10 11.21 0.28
C ARG A 24 1.95 12.16 0.63
N CYS A 25 1.31 12.77 -0.36
CA CYS A 25 0.10 13.59 -0.14
C CYS A 25 -1.16 12.76 0.11
N TYR A 26 -1.11 11.45 -0.07
CA TYR A 26 -2.27 10.55 0.01
C TYR A 26 -2.09 9.46 1.08
N TRP A 27 -3.21 8.92 1.53
CA TRP A 27 -3.23 7.68 2.30
C TRP A 27 -2.90 6.49 1.39
N ILE A 28 -1.99 5.63 1.83
CA ILE A 28 -1.47 4.49 1.08
C ILE A 28 -1.85 3.21 1.82
N PRO A 29 -2.43 2.19 1.15
CA PRO A 29 -2.65 0.90 1.76
C PRO A 29 -1.30 0.25 2.10
N ALA A 30 -1.10 -0.10 3.36
CA ALA A 30 0.15 -0.65 3.87
C ALA A 30 0.07 -2.16 4.15
N LEU A 31 -0.95 -2.58 4.89
CA LEU A 31 -1.13 -3.95 5.35
C LEU A 31 -2.61 -4.32 5.34
N LEU A 32 -2.91 -5.62 5.40
CA LEU A 32 -4.23 -6.10 5.83
C LEU A 32 -4.32 -5.97 7.36
N ALA A 33 -5.50 -5.67 7.89
CA ALA A 33 -5.71 -5.57 9.34
C ALA A 33 -5.40 -6.90 10.05
N GLU A 34 -5.65 -8.04 9.39
CA GLU A 34 -5.35 -9.38 9.88
C GLU A 34 -3.86 -9.69 10.03
N GLU A 35 -2.96 -8.86 9.49
CA GLU A 35 -1.52 -9.01 9.68
C GLU A 35 -1.06 -8.48 11.05
N LEU A 36 -1.89 -7.66 11.72
CA LEU A 36 -1.71 -7.20 13.09
C LEU A 36 -3.01 -7.42 13.89
N PRO A 37 -3.41 -8.68 14.13
CA PRO A 37 -4.77 -9.03 14.56
C PRO A 37 -5.09 -8.60 15.99
N GLU A 38 -4.12 -8.53 16.87
CA GLU A 38 -4.33 -8.30 18.30
C GLU A 38 -3.19 -7.46 18.93
N PRO A 39 -3.44 -6.83 20.07
CA PRO A 39 -2.40 -6.18 20.85
C PRO A 39 -1.20 -7.09 21.12
N ASP A 40 -0.01 -6.51 21.12
CA ASP A 40 1.26 -7.19 21.38
C ASP A 40 1.58 -8.36 20.41
N CYS A 41 0.86 -8.49 19.30
CA CYS A 41 1.22 -9.43 18.24
C CYS A 41 2.61 -9.12 17.64
N ALA A 42 3.17 -10.09 16.93
CA ALA A 42 4.46 -9.92 16.29
C ALA A 42 4.46 -8.73 15.29
N PRO A 43 5.51 -7.90 15.30
CA PRO A 43 5.63 -6.79 14.38
C PRO A 43 5.84 -7.27 12.94
N VAL A 44 5.35 -6.49 11.97
CA VAL A 44 5.41 -6.82 10.54
C VAL A 44 6.26 -5.80 9.78
N ARG A 45 7.15 -6.30 8.93
CA ARG A 45 7.92 -5.45 8.00
C ARG A 45 7.03 -4.87 6.92
N VAL A 46 7.23 -3.60 6.65
CA VAL A 46 6.53 -2.85 5.58
C VAL A 46 7.55 -2.09 4.76
N GLU A 47 7.47 -2.20 3.44
CA GLU A 47 8.23 -1.35 2.53
C GLU A 47 7.26 -0.53 1.70
N LEU A 48 7.26 0.79 1.89
CA LEU A 48 6.44 1.74 1.15
C LEU A 48 7.32 2.89 0.67
N LEU A 49 7.13 3.30 -0.57
CA LEU A 49 7.84 4.45 -1.17
C LEU A 49 9.35 4.40 -0.94
N SER A 50 9.93 3.18 -1.07
CA SER A 50 11.36 2.89 -0.87
C SER A 50 11.86 3.10 0.57
N GLU A 51 10.98 3.16 1.55
CA GLU A 51 11.32 3.21 2.96
C GLU A 51 10.99 1.87 3.65
N LYS A 52 11.97 1.31 4.37
CA LYS A 52 11.82 0.08 5.15
C LYS A 52 11.37 0.42 6.55
N MET A 53 10.23 -0.08 6.93
CA MET A 53 9.56 0.25 8.17
C MET A 53 9.13 -1.01 8.92
N ILE A 54 8.74 -0.81 10.16
CA ILE A 54 8.11 -1.81 11.01
C ILE A 54 6.74 -1.32 11.47
N ALA A 55 5.73 -2.14 11.28
CA ALA A 55 4.39 -1.91 11.79
C ALA A 55 4.12 -2.82 12.99
N PHE A 56 3.40 -2.33 13.99
CA PHE A 56 3.02 -3.09 15.18
C PHE A 56 1.72 -2.54 15.78
N ARG A 57 1.06 -3.36 16.60
CA ARG A 57 -0.11 -2.97 17.40
C ARG A 57 0.30 -3.10 18.86
N ASP A 58 0.36 -1.99 19.57
CA ASP A 58 0.83 -1.98 20.95
C ASP A 58 -0.20 -2.60 21.93
N THR A 59 0.16 -2.67 23.22
CA THR A 59 -0.65 -3.25 24.29
C THR A 59 -2.05 -2.62 24.42
N GLU A 60 -2.19 -1.32 24.10
CA GLU A 60 -3.47 -0.60 24.10
C GLU A 60 -4.21 -0.70 22.76
N GLY A 61 -3.69 -1.45 21.79
CA GLY A 61 -4.28 -1.64 20.48
C GLY A 61 -4.00 -0.49 19.50
N ARG A 62 -3.13 0.47 19.85
CA ARG A 62 -2.74 1.56 18.96
C ARG A 62 -1.78 1.04 17.89
N LEU A 63 -1.90 1.58 16.68
CA LEU A 63 -1.08 1.21 15.56
C LEU A 63 0.15 2.12 15.45
N GLY A 64 1.33 1.50 15.30
CA GLY A 64 2.60 2.17 15.03
C GLY A 64 3.17 1.78 13.69
N LEU A 65 3.76 2.74 12.98
CA LEU A 65 4.55 2.53 11.76
C LEU A 65 5.78 3.43 11.84
N MET A 66 6.96 2.84 11.95
CA MET A 66 8.20 3.58 12.13
C MET A 66 9.39 2.93 11.42
N ASP A 67 10.52 3.61 11.38
CA ASP A 67 11.78 3.03 10.86
C ASP A 67 12.05 1.66 11.47
N GLU A 68 12.42 0.69 10.62
CA GLU A 68 12.71 -0.69 11.06
C GLU A 68 13.93 -0.76 11.98
N LEU A 69 14.90 0.12 11.79
CA LEU A 69 16.20 -0.02 12.41
C LEU A 69 16.35 0.86 13.65
N CYS A 70 16.58 0.23 14.80
CA CYS A 70 16.81 0.91 16.07
C CYS A 70 17.83 2.05 15.98
N ALA A 71 17.51 3.19 16.59
CA ALA A 71 18.36 4.41 16.57
C ALA A 71 19.75 4.20 17.19
N HIS A 72 19.91 3.20 18.10
CA HIS A 72 21.18 2.97 18.76
C HIS A 72 22.26 2.38 17.82
N ARG A 73 22.08 1.13 17.38
CA ARG A 73 23.06 0.41 16.55
C ARG A 73 22.45 -0.32 15.37
N ARG A 74 21.34 0.22 14.86
CA ARG A 74 20.69 -0.27 13.62
C ARG A 74 20.26 -1.74 13.64
N ALA A 75 20.05 -2.33 14.84
CA ALA A 75 19.42 -3.63 14.93
C ALA A 75 17.96 -3.56 14.44
N SER A 76 17.50 -4.56 13.70
CA SER A 76 16.13 -4.61 13.22
C SER A 76 15.16 -4.83 14.38
N LEU A 77 14.18 -3.95 14.50
CA LEU A 77 13.08 -4.03 15.46
C LEU A 77 12.08 -5.14 15.13
N TRP A 78 12.18 -5.74 13.96
CA TRP A 78 11.39 -6.93 13.62
C TRP A 78 11.66 -8.11 14.56
N PHE A 79 12.90 -8.22 15.09
CA PHE A 79 13.25 -9.20 16.11
C PHE A 79 12.90 -8.74 17.54
N GLY A 80 12.28 -7.56 17.64
CA GLY A 80 11.96 -6.94 18.92
C GLY A 80 10.78 -7.59 19.63
N ARG A 81 10.58 -7.19 20.88
CA ARG A 81 9.40 -7.55 21.67
C ARG A 81 8.42 -6.40 21.65
N ASN A 82 7.19 -6.70 21.26
CA ASN A 82 6.06 -5.79 21.36
C ASN A 82 5.45 -5.97 22.74
N GLU A 83 5.65 -5.00 23.62
CA GLU A 83 5.31 -5.13 25.04
C GLU A 83 5.14 -3.74 25.70
N GLU A 84 4.24 -3.63 26.67
CA GLU A 84 4.10 -2.43 27.50
C GLU A 84 4.05 -1.13 26.69
N ASN A 85 3.13 -1.08 25.72
CA ASN A 85 2.89 0.07 24.84
C ASN A 85 4.08 0.50 23.95
N GLY A 86 4.94 -0.45 23.55
CA GLY A 86 6.05 -0.13 22.67
C GLY A 86 6.78 -1.32 22.12
N LEU A 87 7.61 -1.07 21.13
CA LEU A 87 8.45 -2.07 20.47
C LEU A 87 9.87 -1.98 21.04
N ARG A 88 10.30 -3.04 21.74
CA ARG A 88 11.59 -3.11 22.42
C ARG A 88 12.63 -3.79 21.53
N CYS A 89 13.74 -3.09 21.30
CA CYS A 89 14.90 -3.60 20.58
C CYS A 89 15.52 -4.81 21.29
N PRO A 90 15.78 -5.93 20.60
CA PRO A 90 16.34 -7.12 21.24
C PRO A 90 17.81 -7.00 21.61
N TYR A 91 18.50 -5.97 21.09
CA TYR A 91 19.95 -5.87 21.29
C TYR A 91 20.31 -5.20 22.62
N HIS A 92 19.77 -4.01 22.91
CA HIS A 92 20.08 -3.28 24.16
C HIS A 92 18.83 -2.79 24.91
N GLY A 93 17.65 -3.26 24.53
CA GLY A 93 16.41 -2.98 25.26
C GLY A 93 15.79 -1.60 25.02
N TRP A 94 16.31 -0.79 24.09
CA TRP A 94 15.69 0.49 23.77
C TRP A 94 14.26 0.27 23.28
N LYS A 95 13.30 0.96 23.89
CA LYS A 95 11.88 0.81 23.58
C LYS A 95 11.33 2.08 22.94
N PHE A 96 10.52 1.91 21.88
CA PHE A 96 9.91 3.00 21.14
C PHE A 96 8.40 2.82 21.12
N ASP A 97 7.67 3.92 21.37
CA ASP A 97 6.21 3.93 21.28
C ASP A 97 5.72 4.05 19.82
N VAL A 98 4.40 4.07 19.60
CA VAL A 98 3.76 4.17 18.28
C VAL A 98 4.10 5.46 17.53
N THR A 99 4.61 6.49 18.21
CA THR A 99 5.04 7.75 17.59
C THR A 99 6.52 7.75 17.21
N GLY A 100 7.23 6.65 17.48
CA GLY A 100 8.66 6.51 17.32
C GLY A 100 9.49 7.14 18.44
N GLN A 101 8.84 7.71 19.48
CA GLN A 101 9.54 8.28 20.61
C GLN A 101 10.19 7.16 21.45
N CYS A 102 11.46 7.32 21.77
CA CYS A 102 12.10 6.45 22.73
C CYS A 102 11.48 6.67 24.11
N VAL A 103 11.02 5.61 24.77
CA VAL A 103 10.33 5.65 26.07
C VAL A 103 11.07 4.90 27.16
N ASP A 104 12.05 4.06 26.81
CA ASP A 104 12.87 3.34 27.78
C ASP A 104 14.26 3.00 27.21
N VAL A 105 15.29 3.22 28.01
CA VAL A 105 16.68 2.84 27.75
C VAL A 105 17.26 2.25 29.03
N PRO A 106 17.31 0.92 29.19
CA PRO A 106 17.63 0.27 30.46
C PRO A 106 19.01 0.58 31.05
N SER A 107 19.95 1.00 30.20
CA SER A 107 21.33 1.32 30.58
C SER A 107 21.60 2.79 30.86
N GLU A 108 20.59 3.67 30.74
CA GLU A 108 20.74 5.11 30.83
C GLU A 108 19.66 5.73 31.72
N GLU A 109 19.88 6.97 32.12
CA GLU A 109 18.88 7.73 32.88
C GLU A 109 17.65 8.04 32.00
N PRO A 110 16.42 8.05 32.56
CA PRO A 110 15.18 8.25 31.80
C PRO A 110 15.16 9.54 30.95
N ALA A 111 15.91 10.58 31.36
CA ALA A 111 16.03 11.81 30.60
C ALA A 111 16.71 11.62 29.23
N PHE A 112 17.51 10.59 29.06
CA PHE A 112 18.22 10.27 27.83
C PHE A 112 17.25 9.96 26.67
N CYS A 113 16.12 9.31 26.96
CA CYS A 113 15.11 8.97 25.95
C CYS A 113 14.51 10.18 25.23
N LYS A 114 14.45 11.36 25.89
CA LYS A 114 13.72 12.53 25.39
C LYS A 114 14.18 13.03 24.04
N ASN A 115 15.47 12.86 23.73
CA ASN A 115 16.06 13.36 22.49
C ASN A 115 16.20 12.28 21.39
N ILE A 116 15.66 11.09 21.64
CA ILE A 116 15.77 9.96 20.71
C ILE A 116 14.41 9.66 20.15
N LYS A 117 14.29 9.79 18.83
CA LYS A 117 13.06 9.50 18.12
C LYS A 117 13.37 8.83 16.78
N LEU A 118 12.68 7.74 16.48
CA LEU A 118 12.62 7.16 15.15
C LEU A 118 11.63 7.93 14.30
N LYS A 119 11.87 7.97 13.00
CA LYS A 119 10.90 8.47 12.05
C LYS A 119 9.68 7.55 12.10
N ALA A 120 8.50 8.12 12.26
CA ALA A 120 7.25 7.39 12.34
C ALA A 120 6.18 8.09 11.52
N TYR A 121 5.19 7.30 11.10
CA TYR A 121 4.11 7.74 10.25
C TYR A 121 2.75 7.38 10.85
N SER A 122 1.71 8.12 10.47
CA SER A 122 0.35 7.78 10.87
C SER A 122 -0.08 6.46 10.23
N LEU A 123 -0.64 5.57 11.04
CA LEU A 123 -1.23 4.30 10.59
C LEU A 123 -2.62 4.18 11.19
N VAL A 124 -3.64 3.95 10.37
CA VAL A 124 -5.03 3.83 10.80
C VAL A 124 -5.69 2.63 10.13
N GLU A 125 -6.64 2.02 10.84
CA GLU A 125 -7.41 0.91 10.31
C GLU A 125 -8.75 1.39 9.77
N LYS A 126 -9.08 1.02 8.52
CA LYS A 126 -10.40 1.22 7.94
C LYS A 126 -10.67 0.18 6.86
N GLY A 127 -11.82 -0.45 6.93
CA GLY A 127 -12.26 -1.38 5.90
C GLY A 127 -11.48 -2.69 5.82
N GLY A 128 -10.77 -3.11 6.88
CA GLY A 128 -9.90 -4.29 6.89
C GLY A 128 -8.49 -4.03 6.34
N ILE A 129 -8.16 -2.77 6.10
CA ILE A 129 -6.85 -2.32 5.60
C ILE A 129 -6.24 -1.35 6.61
N LEU A 130 -4.93 -1.47 6.82
CA LEU A 130 -4.13 -0.48 7.54
C LEU A 130 -3.57 0.52 6.54
N TRP A 131 -3.95 1.78 6.71
CA TRP A 131 -3.61 2.90 5.82
C TRP A 131 -2.52 3.75 6.43
N ALA A 132 -1.44 3.96 5.69
CA ALA A 132 -0.33 4.82 6.09
C ALA A 132 -0.43 6.20 5.44
N TYR A 133 -0.15 7.25 6.20
CA TYR A 133 0.10 8.59 5.68
C TYR A 133 1.54 8.97 5.92
N MET A 134 2.31 9.18 4.83
CA MET A 134 3.76 9.37 4.88
C MET A 134 4.18 10.82 4.58
N GLY A 135 3.22 11.73 4.47
CA GLY A 135 3.47 13.14 4.22
C GLY A 135 3.64 13.98 5.48
N ASP A 136 3.59 15.28 5.30
CA ASP A 136 3.63 16.27 6.39
C ASP A 136 2.41 16.09 7.31
N PRO A 137 2.61 15.80 8.60
CA PRO A 137 1.49 15.60 9.54
C PRO A 137 0.51 16.76 9.62
N GLU A 138 0.98 18.02 9.39
CA GLU A 138 0.13 19.21 9.41
C GLU A 138 -0.78 19.30 8.18
N LYS A 139 -0.43 18.62 7.10
CA LYS A 139 -1.19 18.57 5.84
C LYS A 139 -1.96 17.26 5.65
N LYS A 140 -2.02 16.44 6.68
CA LYS A 140 -2.68 15.15 6.62
C LYS A 140 -4.16 15.30 6.28
N PRO A 141 -4.64 14.77 5.13
CA PRO A 141 -6.05 14.83 4.78
C PRO A 141 -6.87 13.88 5.64
N ALA A 142 -8.17 14.11 5.69
CA ALA A 142 -9.09 13.13 6.23
C ALA A 142 -8.96 11.81 5.44
N LEU A 143 -9.10 10.69 6.14
CA LEU A 143 -9.16 9.39 5.47
C LEU A 143 -10.43 9.34 4.61
N PRO A 144 -10.35 9.00 3.32
CA PRO A 144 -11.52 8.98 2.45
C PRO A 144 -12.60 8.00 2.93
N GLU A 145 -13.86 8.35 2.66
CA GLU A 145 -15.03 7.51 2.95
C GLU A 145 -15.30 6.59 1.75
N TRP A 146 -14.54 5.48 1.65
CA TRP A 146 -14.77 4.48 0.61
C TRP A 146 -16.02 3.64 0.92
N GLU A 147 -16.85 3.41 -0.07
CA GLU A 147 -18.08 2.62 0.07
C GLU A 147 -17.80 1.20 0.57
N PHE A 148 -16.78 0.52 0.04
CA PHE A 148 -16.40 -0.81 0.47
C PHE A 148 -16.03 -0.91 1.96
N ALA A 149 -15.53 0.19 2.53
CA ALA A 149 -15.13 0.24 3.93
C ALA A 149 -16.32 0.40 4.89
N ASN A 150 -17.48 0.84 4.36
CA ASN A 150 -18.69 1.13 5.13
C ASN A 150 -19.71 -0.03 5.11
N VAL A 151 -19.47 -1.08 4.32
CA VAL A 151 -20.29 -2.29 4.33
C VAL A 151 -19.91 -3.20 5.50
N LYS A 152 -20.82 -4.12 5.87
CA LYS A 152 -20.56 -5.09 6.93
C LYS A 152 -19.35 -5.98 6.59
N PRO A 153 -18.59 -6.45 7.58
CA PRO A 153 -17.44 -7.33 7.35
C PRO A 153 -17.76 -8.55 6.47
N GLU A 154 -18.94 -9.16 6.65
CA GLU A 154 -19.37 -10.35 5.92
C GLU A 154 -19.67 -10.07 4.42
N GLN A 155 -19.81 -8.81 4.06
CA GLN A 155 -20.06 -8.35 2.68
C GLN A 155 -18.78 -7.84 2.00
N ARG A 156 -17.63 -8.00 2.65
CA ARG A 156 -16.36 -7.44 2.21
C ARG A 156 -15.30 -8.52 2.11
N PHE A 157 -14.59 -8.52 0.99
CA PHE A 157 -13.42 -9.34 0.78
C PHE A 157 -12.23 -8.44 0.41
N ILE A 158 -11.16 -8.55 1.15
CA ILE A 158 -9.93 -7.80 0.91
C ILE A 158 -8.79 -8.80 0.72
N SER A 159 -7.98 -8.58 -0.31
CA SER A 159 -6.76 -9.37 -0.53
C SER A 159 -5.59 -8.46 -0.86
N LYS A 160 -4.38 -8.91 -0.52
CA LYS A 160 -3.12 -8.23 -0.83
C LYS A 160 -2.30 -9.10 -1.76
N ARG A 161 -1.78 -8.49 -2.83
CA ARG A 161 -0.81 -9.13 -3.73
C ARG A 161 0.43 -8.28 -3.82
N TYR A 162 1.59 -8.89 -3.61
CA TYR A 162 2.88 -8.24 -3.77
C TYR A 162 3.41 -8.51 -5.17
N GLN A 163 3.71 -7.43 -5.91
CA GLN A 163 4.32 -7.50 -7.24
C GLN A 163 5.71 -6.87 -7.19
N GLN A 164 6.71 -7.59 -7.68
CA GLN A 164 8.10 -7.12 -7.72
C GLN A 164 8.36 -6.25 -8.96
N CYS A 165 7.65 -5.14 -9.05
CA CYS A 165 7.81 -4.13 -10.09
C CYS A 165 7.56 -2.75 -9.52
N ASN A 166 7.88 -1.68 -10.27
CA ASN A 166 7.49 -0.34 -9.88
C ASN A 166 5.97 -0.13 -10.07
N TRP A 167 5.43 0.87 -9.38
CA TRP A 167 3.99 1.15 -9.37
C TRP A 167 3.40 1.42 -10.78
N LEU A 168 4.17 2.12 -11.64
CA LEU A 168 3.72 2.46 -12.99
C LEU A 168 3.59 1.22 -13.85
N GLN A 169 4.51 0.27 -13.75
CA GLN A 169 4.44 -1.00 -14.48
C GLN A 169 3.19 -1.81 -14.10
N SER A 170 2.83 -1.78 -12.82
CA SER A 170 1.60 -2.41 -12.34
C SER A 170 0.36 -1.67 -12.85
N LEU A 171 0.38 -0.32 -12.83
CA LEU A 171 -0.71 0.50 -13.33
C LEU A 171 -0.92 0.28 -14.83
N GLU A 172 0.15 0.30 -15.63
CA GLU A 172 0.08 0.06 -17.08
C GLU A 172 -0.56 -1.30 -17.39
N GLY A 173 -0.17 -2.35 -16.67
CA GLY A 173 -0.81 -3.66 -16.79
C GLY A 173 -2.29 -3.65 -16.40
N GLY A 174 -2.67 -2.86 -15.39
CA GLY A 174 -4.05 -2.75 -14.91
C GLY A 174 -5.00 -2.01 -15.86
N ILE A 175 -4.49 -1.03 -16.59
CA ILE A 175 -5.29 -0.22 -17.54
C ILE A 175 -5.25 -0.75 -18.98
N ASP A 176 -4.32 -1.64 -19.29
CA ASP A 176 -4.21 -2.23 -20.64
C ASP A 176 -5.28 -3.31 -20.86
N SER A 177 -6.23 -3.05 -21.74
CA SER A 177 -7.22 -4.03 -22.17
C SER A 177 -6.74 -4.94 -23.32
N SER A 178 -5.66 -4.60 -24.00
CA SER A 178 -5.20 -5.36 -25.18
C SER A 178 -4.64 -6.72 -24.79
N HIS A 179 -3.88 -6.81 -23.69
CA HIS A 179 -3.27 -8.06 -23.27
C HIS A 179 -4.31 -9.12 -22.86
N VAL A 180 -5.50 -8.69 -22.41
CA VAL A 180 -6.57 -9.59 -21.95
C VAL A 180 -6.94 -10.60 -23.04
N SER A 181 -7.03 -10.16 -24.29
CA SER A 181 -7.40 -11.00 -25.43
C SER A 181 -6.40 -12.11 -25.76
N PHE A 182 -5.15 -11.94 -25.36
CA PHE A 182 -4.06 -12.90 -25.61
C PHE A 182 -3.58 -13.58 -24.34
N LEU A 183 -3.08 -12.82 -23.37
CA LEU A 183 -2.49 -13.35 -22.14
C LEU A 183 -3.52 -14.08 -21.26
N HIS A 184 -4.74 -13.52 -21.16
CA HIS A 184 -5.81 -14.07 -20.33
C HIS A 184 -6.86 -14.87 -21.09
N SER A 185 -6.67 -15.17 -22.39
CA SER A 185 -7.65 -15.87 -23.21
C SER A 185 -8.14 -17.18 -22.58
N THR A 186 -7.21 -18.03 -22.13
CA THR A 186 -7.56 -19.30 -21.48
C THR A 186 -8.32 -19.09 -20.17
N SER A 187 -7.96 -18.08 -19.37
CA SER A 187 -8.67 -17.79 -18.11
C SER A 187 -10.09 -17.32 -18.35
N LEU A 188 -10.35 -16.53 -19.40
CA LEU A 188 -11.72 -16.12 -19.75
C LEU A 188 -12.64 -17.28 -20.07
N GLU A 189 -12.08 -18.38 -20.58
CA GLU A 189 -12.84 -19.58 -20.96
C GLU A 189 -12.97 -20.61 -19.83
N THR A 190 -11.97 -20.72 -18.97
CA THR A 190 -11.85 -21.84 -18.02
C THR A 190 -11.99 -21.43 -16.55
N ASP A 191 -11.63 -20.23 -16.17
CA ASP A 191 -11.74 -19.78 -14.78
C ASP A 191 -13.21 -19.62 -14.36
N PRO A 192 -13.65 -20.25 -13.28
CA PRO A 192 -15.03 -20.16 -12.79
C PRO A 192 -15.53 -18.72 -12.54
N LEU A 193 -14.63 -17.78 -12.23
CA LEU A 193 -14.98 -16.38 -12.00
C LEU A 193 -15.31 -15.62 -13.29
N PHE A 194 -14.75 -16.02 -14.43
CA PHE A 194 -14.90 -15.33 -15.71
C PHE A 194 -15.68 -16.11 -16.74
N LYS A 195 -15.72 -17.43 -16.62
CA LYS A 195 -16.40 -18.31 -17.55
C LYS A 195 -17.88 -17.95 -17.73
N GLY A 196 -18.28 -17.71 -18.97
CA GLY A 196 -19.66 -17.39 -19.32
C GLY A 196 -20.03 -15.90 -19.16
N ALA A 197 -19.07 -15.01 -18.81
CA ALA A 197 -19.32 -13.59 -18.82
C ALA A 197 -19.61 -13.12 -20.27
N GLY A 198 -20.68 -12.34 -20.45
CA GLY A 198 -21.19 -11.96 -21.80
C GLY A 198 -20.18 -11.17 -22.66
N GLY A 199 -19.26 -10.44 -22.02
CA GLY A 199 -18.20 -9.68 -22.71
C GLY A 199 -17.02 -10.52 -23.21
N ASN A 200 -16.85 -11.77 -22.77
CA ASN A 200 -15.70 -12.60 -23.12
C ASN A 200 -15.56 -12.82 -24.64
N LYS A 201 -16.65 -13.04 -25.34
CA LYS A 201 -16.65 -13.24 -26.79
C LYS A 201 -16.08 -12.05 -27.54
N TYR A 202 -16.32 -10.80 -27.08
CA TYR A 202 -15.78 -9.59 -27.69
C TYR A 202 -14.29 -9.41 -27.35
N ASN A 203 -13.90 -9.73 -26.10
CA ASN A 203 -12.50 -9.72 -25.72
C ASN A 203 -11.65 -10.72 -26.51
N LEU A 204 -12.21 -11.88 -26.84
CA LEU A 204 -11.53 -12.91 -27.65
C LEU A 204 -11.63 -12.66 -29.14
N GLY A 205 -12.74 -12.07 -29.61
CA GLY A 205 -13.01 -11.83 -31.01
C GLY A 205 -12.27 -10.65 -31.63
N ASP A 206 -12.08 -9.57 -30.86
CA ASP A 206 -11.36 -8.37 -31.31
C ASP A 206 -10.12 -8.11 -30.44
N MET A 207 -8.95 -8.44 -30.99
CA MET A 207 -7.65 -8.27 -30.35
C MET A 207 -7.06 -6.86 -30.50
N LYS A 208 -7.75 -5.97 -31.20
CA LYS A 208 -7.31 -4.60 -31.47
C LYS A 208 -8.31 -3.55 -30.95
N PRO A 209 -8.53 -3.45 -29.64
CA PRO A 209 -9.44 -2.45 -29.13
C PRO A 209 -8.97 -1.04 -29.50
N VAL A 210 -9.92 -0.16 -29.77
CA VAL A 210 -9.67 1.27 -29.92
C VAL A 210 -9.82 1.91 -28.54
N PHE A 211 -8.74 2.50 -28.04
CA PHE A 211 -8.77 3.19 -26.76
C PHE A 211 -9.31 4.62 -26.90
N GLU A 212 -10.22 4.96 -26.02
CA GLU A 212 -10.75 6.32 -25.85
C GLU A 212 -10.50 6.75 -24.41
N VAL A 213 -10.07 8.00 -24.24
CA VAL A 213 -9.75 8.56 -22.92
C VAL A 213 -10.58 9.81 -22.72
N ALA A 214 -11.22 9.93 -21.59
CA ALA A 214 -11.98 11.11 -21.19
C ALA A 214 -11.53 11.61 -19.80
N ASP A 215 -11.34 12.92 -19.70
CA ASP A 215 -11.11 13.59 -18.42
C ASP A 215 -12.42 13.68 -17.63
N THR A 216 -12.31 13.48 -16.32
CA THR A 216 -13.42 13.63 -15.36
C THR A 216 -12.92 14.32 -14.10
N ASP A 217 -13.84 14.78 -13.26
CA ASP A 217 -13.51 15.37 -11.95
C ASP A 217 -12.77 14.37 -11.01
N GLY A 218 -12.96 13.06 -11.23
CA GLY A 218 -12.31 11.99 -10.47
C GLY A 218 -11.02 11.45 -11.10
N GLY A 219 -10.57 11.99 -12.22
CA GLY A 219 -9.41 11.53 -12.99
C GLY A 219 -9.75 11.11 -14.42
N LEU A 220 -9.08 10.09 -14.94
CA LEU A 220 -9.26 9.62 -16.31
C LEU A 220 -10.18 8.40 -16.37
N LEU A 221 -11.13 8.43 -17.32
CA LEU A 221 -11.83 7.24 -17.78
C LEU A 221 -11.13 6.70 -19.02
N ILE A 222 -10.86 5.42 -19.07
CA ILE A 222 -10.22 4.74 -20.20
C ILE A 222 -11.18 3.67 -20.69
N GLY A 223 -11.70 3.85 -21.91
CA GLY A 223 -12.55 2.88 -22.58
C GLY A 223 -11.78 2.11 -23.64
N ALA A 224 -12.02 0.82 -23.75
CA ALA A 224 -11.48 -0.04 -24.80
C ALA A 224 -12.63 -0.54 -25.66
N ARG A 225 -12.88 0.14 -26.78
CA ARG A 225 -13.97 -0.19 -27.71
C ARG A 225 -13.56 -1.36 -28.59
N ARG A 226 -14.37 -2.41 -28.61
CA ARG A 226 -14.19 -3.61 -29.41
C ARG A 226 -15.35 -3.79 -30.40
N LEU A 227 -15.07 -4.39 -31.55
CA LEU A 227 -16.11 -4.71 -32.54
C LEU A 227 -17.04 -5.80 -31.95
N ALA A 228 -18.32 -5.56 -32.08
CA ALA A 228 -19.39 -6.48 -31.71
C ALA A 228 -20.24 -6.85 -32.96
N GLU A 229 -21.42 -7.46 -32.76
CA GLU A 229 -22.34 -7.84 -33.84
C GLU A 229 -22.94 -6.59 -34.51
N ASP A 230 -23.32 -6.74 -35.75
CA ASP A 230 -24.06 -5.72 -36.55
C ASP A 230 -23.33 -4.36 -36.61
N ASP A 231 -22.01 -4.37 -36.77
CA ASP A 231 -21.16 -3.17 -36.79
C ASP A 231 -21.28 -2.30 -35.51
N GLN A 232 -21.75 -2.87 -34.43
CA GLN A 232 -21.79 -2.21 -33.12
C GLN A 232 -20.45 -2.42 -32.34
N TYR A 233 -20.34 -1.75 -31.21
CA TYR A 233 -19.18 -1.82 -30.33
C TYR A 233 -19.57 -2.23 -28.92
N TYR A 234 -18.68 -2.98 -28.31
CA TYR A 234 -18.71 -3.36 -26.90
C TYR A 234 -17.62 -2.59 -26.13
#